data_964d695326f3d71f6acc7b768b651c25
#
_entry.id   964d695326f3d71f6acc7b768b651c25
#
_cell.length_a   1.000
_cell.length_b   1.000
_cell.length_c   1.000
_cell.angle_alpha   90.00
_cell.angle_beta   90.00
_cell.angle_gamma   90.00
#
_symmetry.space_group_name_H-M   'P 1'
#
loop_
_entity.id
_entity.type
_entity.pdbx_description
1 polymer ?
#
loop_
_entity_poly.entity_id
_entity_poly.type
_entity_poly.pdbx_seq_one_letter_code
_entity_poly.pdbx_strand_id
1 'polypeptide(L)'
;MKKVQVKVVREKGVELPKYETEGSAGMDVRANIKESITLKSLERILIPTGLKVAIPEGYEIQVRPRSGLAIKHGITMLNTPGTVDSDYRGELKVIVVNLSNEAYTIEPDERIGQFVLNKIEQIEFVEVHELDSTERGEGGFGHTGK
;
A
#
# COMPACT_ATOMS: atom_id res chain seq x y z
N MET A 1 11.20 -3.67 -19.11
CA MET A 1 9.91 -3.08 -18.68
C MET A 1 9.91 -1.57 -18.92
N LYS A 2 8.74 -1.04 -19.26
CA LYS A 2 8.55 0.40 -19.36
C LYS A 2 8.75 1.04 -17.98
N LYS A 3 9.50 2.13 -17.91
CA LYS A 3 9.68 2.92 -16.69
C LYS A 3 8.87 4.20 -16.77
N VAL A 4 8.21 4.54 -15.69
CA VAL A 4 7.42 5.76 -15.53
C VAL A 4 8.17 6.67 -14.55
N GLN A 5 8.39 7.91 -14.95
CA GLN A 5 9.05 8.88 -14.08
C GLN A 5 8.08 9.41 -13.03
N VAL A 6 8.45 9.29 -11.77
CA VAL A 6 7.74 9.86 -10.63
C VAL A 6 8.70 10.81 -9.93
N LYS A 7 8.33 12.08 -9.85
CA LYS A 7 9.13 13.07 -9.13
C LYS A 7 9.02 12.80 -7.64
N VAL A 8 10.12 12.92 -6.92
CA VAL A 8 10.17 12.63 -5.49
C VAL A 8 10.96 13.69 -4.74
N VAL A 9 10.47 14.03 -3.56
CA VAL A 9 11.21 14.81 -2.56
C VAL A 9 11.39 13.89 -1.35
N ARG A 10 12.59 13.84 -0.83
CA ARG A 10 12.91 13.03 0.36
C ARG A 10 13.47 13.90 1.47
N GLU A 11 13.19 13.50 2.70
CA GLU A 11 13.85 14.09 3.87
C GLU A 11 15.34 13.74 3.87
N LYS A 12 16.14 14.60 4.51
CA LYS A 12 17.58 14.36 4.65
C LYS A 12 17.86 13.02 5.32
N GLY A 13 18.72 12.21 4.70
CA GLY A 13 19.12 10.90 5.22
C GLY A 13 18.20 9.74 4.81
N VAL A 14 17.08 10.01 4.18
CA VAL A 14 16.17 8.96 3.70
C VAL A 14 16.68 8.40 2.37
N GLU A 15 16.85 7.09 2.28
CA GLU A 15 17.17 6.42 1.02
C GLU A 15 15.93 6.29 0.13
N LEU A 16 16.11 6.45 -1.17
CA LEU A 16 15.02 6.19 -2.12
C LEU A 16 14.76 4.68 -2.19
N PRO A 17 13.47 4.28 -2.17
CA PRO A 17 13.11 2.89 -2.42
C PRO A 17 13.64 2.41 -3.77
N LYS A 18 13.97 1.12 -3.84
CA LYS A 18 14.46 0.50 -5.07
C LYS A 18 13.83 -0.88 -5.27
N TYR A 19 13.75 -1.31 -6.51
CA TYR A 19 13.39 -2.69 -6.82
C TYR A 19 14.58 -3.60 -6.49
N GLU A 20 14.34 -4.68 -5.77
CA GLU A 20 15.39 -5.63 -5.38
C GLU A 20 15.81 -6.52 -6.55
N THR A 21 14.90 -6.82 -7.48
CA THR A 21 15.17 -7.59 -8.68
C THR A 21 14.53 -6.91 -9.90
N GLU A 22 14.97 -7.27 -11.10
CA GLU A 22 14.36 -6.75 -12.34
C GLU A 22 12.86 -7.08 -12.47
N GLY A 23 12.44 -8.22 -11.94
CA GLY A 23 11.06 -8.67 -11.99
C GLY A 23 10.18 -8.19 -10.83
N SER A 24 10.73 -7.42 -9.89
CA SER A 24 9.95 -6.94 -8.74
C SER A 24 8.84 -5.98 -9.17
N ALA A 25 7.62 -6.22 -8.70
CA ALA A 25 6.48 -5.32 -8.91
C ALA A 25 6.44 -4.18 -7.88
N GLY A 26 6.96 -4.41 -6.69
CA GLY A 26 6.98 -3.45 -5.59
C GLY A 26 8.39 -3.14 -5.12
N MET A 27 8.52 -1.99 -4.49
CA MET A 27 9.75 -1.58 -3.80
C MET A 27 9.45 -1.34 -2.33
N ASP A 28 10.29 -1.90 -1.45
CA ASP A 28 10.11 -1.78 -0.01
C ASP A 28 10.30 -0.34 0.46
N VAL A 29 9.46 0.06 1.42
CA VAL A 29 9.56 1.35 2.08
C VAL A 29 9.85 1.16 3.56
N ARG A 30 10.58 2.10 4.13
CA ARG A 30 11.13 1.99 5.48
C ARG A 30 10.48 2.99 6.42
N ALA A 31 10.44 2.61 7.69
CA ALA A 31 9.98 3.46 8.77
C ALA A 31 10.96 4.60 9.01
N ASN A 32 10.57 5.82 8.67
CA ASN A 32 11.36 7.02 8.95
C ASN A 32 11.03 7.55 10.35
N ILE A 33 11.43 6.79 11.35
CA ILE A 33 11.25 7.09 12.77
C ILE A 33 12.62 7.14 13.46
N LYS A 34 12.74 7.93 14.51
CA LYS A 34 13.99 8.08 15.27
C LYS A 34 14.12 7.07 16.40
N GLU A 35 12.99 6.66 16.97
CA GLU A 35 12.91 5.74 18.09
C GLU A 35 11.98 4.58 17.75
N SER A 36 12.27 3.41 18.33
CA SER A 36 11.43 2.23 18.18
C SER A 36 10.03 2.48 18.70
N ILE A 37 9.04 1.90 18.03
CA ILE A 37 7.62 2.00 18.39
C ILE A 37 7.08 0.60 18.66
N THR A 38 6.51 0.38 19.84
CA THR A 38 5.90 -0.91 20.18
C THR A 38 4.39 -0.84 19.98
N LEU A 39 3.88 -1.74 19.15
CA LEU A 39 2.45 -1.94 18.90
C LEU A 39 1.98 -3.17 19.67
N LYS A 40 1.02 -2.97 20.57
CA LYS A 40 0.29 -4.07 21.21
C LYS A 40 -0.71 -4.68 20.22
N SER A 41 -1.26 -5.84 20.60
CA SER A 41 -2.30 -6.50 19.81
C SER A 41 -3.44 -5.54 19.47
N LEU A 42 -3.84 -5.51 18.20
CA LEU A 42 -4.91 -4.69 17.62
C LEU A 42 -4.65 -3.17 17.58
N GLU A 43 -3.48 -2.71 18.03
CA GLU A 43 -3.10 -1.31 17.87
C GLU A 43 -2.69 -1.00 16.42
N ARG A 44 -2.92 0.24 15.98
CA ARG A 44 -2.50 0.76 14.69
C ARG A 44 -1.75 2.08 14.87
N ILE A 45 -0.85 2.35 13.94
CA ILE A 45 -0.09 3.59 13.94
C ILE A 45 0.22 4.04 12.52
N LEU A 46 0.30 5.34 12.33
CA LEU A 46 0.70 5.96 11.08
C LEU A 46 2.22 6.16 11.08
N ILE A 47 2.92 5.42 10.23
CA ILE A 47 4.39 5.48 10.15
C ILE A 47 4.81 6.34 8.96
N PRO A 48 5.61 7.39 9.16
CA PRO A 48 6.12 8.21 8.07
C PRO A 48 7.22 7.50 7.27
N THR A 49 7.34 7.83 5.99
CA THR A 49 8.40 7.32 5.11
C THR A 49 9.46 8.36 4.78
N GLY A 50 9.20 9.63 5.04
CA GLY A 50 10.07 10.75 4.66
C GLY A 50 10.04 11.06 3.16
N LEU A 51 9.03 10.59 2.43
CA LEU A 51 8.91 10.74 0.98
C LEU A 51 7.64 11.49 0.60
N LYS A 52 7.76 12.42 -0.34
CA LYS A 52 6.64 13.06 -1.04
C LYS A 52 6.84 12.85 -2.53
N VAL A 53 5.77 12.60 -3.26
CA VAL A 53 5.84 12.27 -4.68
C VAL A 53 4.86 13.08 -5.51
N ALA A 54 5.15 13.20 -6.81
CA ALA A 54 4.21 13.66 -7.81
C ALA A 54 4.05 12.54 -8.84
N ILE A 55 2.97 11.80 -8.71
CA ILE A 55 2.64 10.69 -9.61
C ILE A 55 2.03 11.28 -10.88
N PRO A 56 2.43 10.84 -12.08
CA PRO A 56 1.81 11.29 -13.32
C PRO A 56 0.32 10.93 -13.37
N GLU A 57 -0.47 11.79 -14.00
CA GLU A 57 -1.88 11.50 -14.26
C GLU A 57 -2.04 10.16 -15.00
N GLY A 58 -3.07 9.40 -14.65
CA GLY A 58 -3.31 8.04 -15.17
C GLY A 58 -2.58 6.94 -14.42
N TYR A 59 -1.91 7.28 -13.32
CA TYR A 59 -1.24 6.32 -12.44
C TYR A 59 -1.60 6.57 -10.99
N GLU A 60 -1.47 5.52 -10.19
CA GLU A 60 -1.52 5.56 -8.73
C GLU A 60 -0.33 4.82 -8.15
N ILE A 61 -0.02 5.06 -6.89
CA ILE A 61 0.82 4.14 -6.11
C ILE A 61 -0.07 3.45 -5.09
N GLN A 62 -0.04 2.13 -5.08
CA GLN A 62 -0.62 1.34 -4.00
C GLN A 62 0.43 1.09 -2.93
N VAL A 63 0.05 1.32 -1.69
CA VAL A 63 0.85 0.94 -0.52
C VAL A 63 0.34 -0.41 -0.04
N ARG A 64 1.21 -1.41 -0.08
CA ARG A 64 0.87 -2.80 0.26
C ARG A 64 1.70 -3.31 1.42
N PRO A 65 1.18 -4.27 2.21
CA PRO A 65 1.96 -4.90 3.28
C PRO A 65 3.04 -5.82 2.71
N ARG A 66 3.95 -6.23 3.59
CA ARG A 66 4.99 -7.22 3.26
C ARG A 66 4.57 -8.59 3.76
N SER A 67 4.71 -9.60 2.91
CA SER A 67 4.31 -10.98 3.22
C SER A 67 5.06 -11.57 4.42
N GLY A 68 6.34 -11.27 4.57
CA GLY A 68 7.14 -11.76 5.69
C GLY A 68 6.68 -11.24 7.04
N LEU A 69 6.38 -9.94 7.15
CA LEU A 69 5.82 -9.37 8.37
C LEU A 69 4.44 -9.93 8.68
N ALA A 70 3.62 -10.11 7.64
CA ALA A 70 2.26 -10.64 7.80
C ALA A 70 2.28 -12.06 8.35
N ILE A 71 3.02 -12.97 7.72
CA ILE A 71 3.00 -14.39 8.13
C ILE A 71 3.75 -14.67 9.43
N LYS A 72 4.87 -13.99 9.66
CA LYS A 72 5.69 -14.26 10.84
C LYS A 72 5.23 -13.53 12.09
N HIS A 73 4.70 -12.33 11.95
CA HIS A 73 4.40 -11.45 13.08
C HIS A 73 2.97 -10.92 13.13
N GLY A 74 2.15 -11.23 12.13
CA GLY A 74 0.78 -10.70 12.06
C GLY A 74 0.73 -9.18 11.86
N ILE A 75 1.82 -8.59 11.35
CA ILE A 75 1.92 -7.16 11.07
C ILE A 75 1.53 -6.91 9.63
N THR A 76 0.57 -6.04 9.44
CA THR A 76 0.06 -5.70 8.11
C THR A 76 -0.36 -4.23 8.06
N MET A 77 -1.03 -3.83 7.01
CA MET A 77 -1.64 -2.50 6.89
C MET A 77 -3.14 -2.60 7.12
N LEU A 78 -3.69 -1.62 7.82
CA LEU A 78 -5.13 -1.59 8.09
C LEU A 78 -5.94 -1.35 6.82
N ASN A 79 -5.49 -0.43 5.96
CA ASN A 79 -6.03 -0.20 4.62
C ASN A 79 -5.19 -0.99 3.60
N THR A 80 -5.69 -2.10 3.14
CA THR A 80 -4.97 -3.03 2.27
C THR A 80 -5.72 -3.24 0.96
N PRO A 81 -5.27 -2.57 -0.12
CA PRO A 81 -4.14 -1.65 -0.20
C PRO A 81 -4.47 -0.21 0.19
N GLY A 82 -3.45 0.57 0.54
CA GLY A 82 -3.56 2.01 0.59
C GLY A 82 -3.47 2.62 -0.81
N THR A 83 -4.18 3.71 -1.05
CA THR A 83 -4.21 4.39 -2.35
C THR A 83 -3.53 5.74 -2.25
N VAL A 84 -2.57 5.99 -3.14
CA VAL A 84 -1.95 7.31 -3.31
C VAL A 84 -2.33 7.85 -4.69
N ASP A 85 -3.13 8.89 -4.68
CA ASP A 85 -3.62 9.56 -5.89
C ASP A 85 -2.54 10.42 -6.55
N SER A 86 -2.67 10.65 -7.85
CA SER A 86 -1.68 11.43 -8.62
C SER A 86 -1.56 12.89 -8.15
N ASP A 87 -2.62 13.45 -7.61
CA ASP A 87 -2.66 14.84 -7.11
C ASP A 87 -2.34 14.97 -5.61
N TYR A 88 -2.07 13.87 -4.90
CA TYR A 88 -1.64 13.95 -3.52
C TYR A 88 -0.19 14.44 -3.43
N ARG A 89 0.06 15.44 -2.58
CA ARG A 89 1.39 16.06 -2.39
C ARG A 89 1.92 15.94 -0.97
N GLY A 90 1.15 15.31 -0.08
CA GLY A 90 1.58 15.08 1.29
C GLY A 90 2.63 13.98 1.41
N GLU A 91 3.15 13.83 2.61
CA GLU A 91 4.07 12.74 2.92
C GLU A 91 3.39 11.38 2.79
N LEU A 92 4.08 10.43 2.16
CA LEU A 92 3.63 9.04 2.10
C LEU A 92 3.85 8.38 3.46
N LYS A 93 2.80 7.77 3.97
CA LYS A 93 2.80 7.11 5.28
C LYS A 93 2.15 5.75 5.17
N VAL A 94 2.51 4.87 6.09
CA VAL A 94 2.01 3.49 6.16
C VAL A 94 1.19 3.33 7.44
N ILE A 95 -0.06 2.88 7.30
CA ILE A 95 -0.93 2.58 8.46
C ILE A 95 -0.67 1.13 8.87
N VAL A 96 0.19 0.94 9.86
CA VAL A 96 0.58 -0.39 10.35
C VAL A 96 -0.38 -0.82 11.45
N VAL A 97 -0.82 -2.07 11.41
CA VAL A 97 -1.68 -2.70 12.42
C VAL A 97 -1.07 -4.02 12.87
N ASN A 98 -1.18 -4.32 14.15
CA ASN A 98 -0.76 -5.59 14.75
C ASN A 98 -1.99 -6.49 14.96
N LEU A 99 -2.12 -7.52 14.13
CA LEU A 99 -3.20 -8.51 14.22
C LEU A 99 -2.79 -9.78 14.97
N SER A 100 -1.62 -9.79 15.60
CA SER A 100 -1.17 -10.90 16.43
C SER A 100 -1.60 -10.74 17.89
N ASN A 101 -1.35 -11.74 18.70
CA ASN A 101 -1.61 -11.70 20.15
C ASN A 101 -0.40 -11.17 20.95
N GLU A 102 0.70 -10.88 20.29
CA GLU A 102 1.93 -10.43 20.93
C GLU A 102 2.27 -9.01 20.51
N ALA A 103 2.89 -8.24 21.38
CA ALA A 103 3.41 -6.92 21.05
C ALA A 103 4.52 -7.06 19.99
N TYR A 104 4.58 -6.12 19.06
CA TYR A 104 5.61 -6.02 18.04
C TYR A 104 6.30 -4.67 18.10
N THR A 105 7.62 -4.66 18.06
CA THR A 105 8.41 -3.42 18.06
C THR A 105 8.89 -3.11 16.65
N ILE A 106 8.48 -1.96 16.12
CA ILE A 106 8.97 -1.43 14.85
C ILE A 106 10.23 -0.63 15.13
N GLU A 107 11.32 -1.03 14.50
CA GLU A 107 12.61 -0.35 14.62
C GLU A 107 12.75 0.76 13.57
N PRO A 108 13.58 1.80 13.86
CA PRO A 108 13.95 2.77 12.83
C PRO A 108 14.51 2.09 11.59
N ASP A 109 14.13 2.58 10.41
CA ASP A 109 14.59 2.08 9.12
C ASP A 109 14.11 0.65 8.77
N GLU A 110 13.20 0.09 9.53
CA GLU A 110 12.60 -1.20 9.22
C GLU A 110 11.71 -1.11 7.98
N ARG A 111 11.76 -2.14 7.13
CA ARG A 111 10.89 -2.26 5.96
C ARG A 111 9.48 -2.66 6.41
N ILE A 112 8.52 -1.78 6.25
CA ILE A 112 7.17 -1.92 6.81
C ILE A 112 6.05 -2.04 5.78
N GLY A 113 6.36 -1.82 4.53
CA GLY A 113 5.42 -1.90 3.43
C GLY A 113 6.13 -1.85 2.10
N GLN A 114 5.38 -1.80 1.04
CA GLN A 114 5.93 -1.66 -0.31
C GLN A 114 5.05 -0.77 -1.17
N PHE A 115 5.68 -0.06 -2.11
CA PHE A 115 4.99 0.75 -3.11
C PHE A 115 4.90 -0.01 -4.42
N VAL A 116 3.71 -0.02 -5.02
CA VAL A 116 3.47 -0.63 -6.34
C VAL A 116 2.80 0.41 -7.23
N LEU A 117 3.45 0.75 -8.34
CA LEU A 117 2.87 1.66 -9.33
C LEU A 117 1.85 0.91 -10.18
N ASN A 118 0.66 1.47 -10.34
CA ASN A 118 -0.37 0.94 -11.21
C ASN A 118 -0.86 2.01 -12.18
N LYS A 119 -1.12 1.59 -13.41
CA LYS A 119 -1.89 2.38 -14.38
C LYS A 119 -3.36 2.26 -14.03
N ILE A 120 -4.08 3.37 -14.06
CA ILE A 120 -5.51 3.42 -13.72
C ILE A 120 -6.36 3.95 -14.87
N GLU A 121 -7.62 3.58 -14.82
CA GLU A 121 -8.69 4.18 -15.62
C GLU A 121 -9.77 4.67 -14.66
N GLN A 122 -10.50 5.70 -15.06
CA GLN A 122 -11.59 6.24 -14.26
C GLN A 122 -12.92 5.74 -14.80
N ILE A 123 -13.86 5.52 -13.90
CA ILE A 123 -15.23 5.11 -14.25
C ILE A 123 -16.02 6.36 -14.63
N GLU A 124 -16.72 6.27 -15.76
CA GLU A 124 -17.80 7.18 -16.13
C GLU A 124 -19.12 6.40 -16.06
N PHE A 125 -19.96 6.74 -15.10
CA PHE A 125 -21.23 6.03 -14.95
C PHE A 125 -22.23 6.47 -16.02
N VAL A 126 -22.84 5.46 -16.67
CA VAL A 126 -23.99 5.67 -17.57
C VAL A 126 -25.19 5.04 -16.88
N GLU A 127 -26.10 5.87 -16.39
CA GLU A 127 -27.30 5.41 -15.71
C GLU A 127 -28.28 4.79 -16.70
N VAL A 128 -28.75 3.59 -16.38
CA VAL A 128 -29.74 2.84 -17.17
C VAL A 128 -30.83 2.32 -16.25
N HIS A 129 -31.99 1.91 -16.78
CA HIS A 129 -33.10 1.38 -15.98
C HIS A 129 -32.85 -0.04 -15.52
N GLU A 130 -32.19 -0.85 -16.36
CA GLU A 130 -31.88 -2.23 -16.05
C GLU A 130 -30.58 -2.64 -16.75
N LEU A 131 -29.93 -3.67 -16.23
CA LEU A 131 -28.75 -4.27 -16.83
C LEU A 131 -29.16 -5.44 -17.72
N ASP A 132 -28.28 -5.78 -18.68
CA ASP A 132 -28.42 -7.01 -19.46
C ASP A 132 -28.32 -8.25 -18.56
N SER A 133 -28.84 -9.37 -19.04
CA SER A 133 -28.77 -10.64 -18.30
C SER A 133 -27.51 -11.41 -18.67
N THR A 134 -26.98 -12.15 -17.68
CA THR A 134 -25.87 -13.07 -17.87
C THR A 134 -26.22 -14.41 -17.24
N GLU A 135 -25.50 -15.49 -17.62
CA GLU A 135 -25.70 -16.81 -17.03
C GLU A 135 -25.47 -16.80 -15.51
N ARG A 136 -24.47 -16.03 -15.03
CA ARG A 136 -24.21 -15.86 -13.60
C ARG A 136 -25.31 -15.10 -12.87
N GLY A 137 -25.92 -14.09 -13.53
CA GLY A 137 -26.95 -13.23 -12.94
C GLY A 137 -26.49 -12.54 -11.67
N GLU A 138 -27.29 -12.65 -10.61
CA GLU A 138 -27.02 -12.01 -9.31
C GLU A 138 -26.14 -12.87 -8.38
N GLY A 139 -25.65 -14.01 -8.84
CA GLY A 139 -24.86 -14.91 -8.03
C GLY A 139 -23.54 -14.30 -7.54
N GLY A 140 -23.38 -14.22 -6.24
CA GLY A 140 -22.19 -13.70 -5.56
C GLY A 140 -22.15 -14.18 -4.11
N PHE A 141 -21.21 -13.66 -3.34
CA PHE A 141 -21.08 -13.95 -1.91
C PHE A 141 -21.06 -15.45 -1.57
N GLY A 142 -20.37 -16.25 -2.40
CA GLY A 142 -20.22 -17.68 -2.19
C GLY A 142 -21.36 -18.54 -2.75
N HIS A 143 -22.17 -18.04 -3.68
CA HIS A 143 -23.26 -18.82 -4.29
C HIS A 143 -22.79 -20.08 -5.02
N THR A 144 -21.51 -20.16 -5.42
CA THR A 144 -20.93 -21.36 -6.02
C THR A 144 -20.59 -22.46 -5.01
N GLY A 145 -20.79 -22.20 -3.73
CA GLY A 145 -20.46 -23.11 -2.65
C GLY A 145 -19.00 -23.01 -2.16
N LYS A 146 -18.58 -24.03 -1.43
CA LYS A 146 -17.19 -24.10 -0.91
C LYS A 146 -16.26 -24.68 -1.98
#